data_cad962cab8cf6ab062db1565b9c70375
#
_entry.id   cad962cab8cf6ab062db1565b9c70375
#
_cell.length_a   1.000
_cell.length_b   1.000
_cell.length_c   1.000
_cell.angle_alpha   90.00
_cell.angle_beta   90.00
_cell.angle_gamma   90.00
#
_symmetry.space_group_name_H-M   'P 1'
#
loop_
_entity.id
_entity.type
_entity.pdbx_description
1 polymer ?
#
loop_
_entity_poly.entity_id
_entity_poly.type
_entity_poly.pdbx_seq_one_letter_code
_entity_poly.pdbx_strand_id
1 'polypeptide(L)'
;VTGTIPAELDGRYVRIGPNPFGDSGKGHHWFIGDGMVHGVRLKDGKAEWYRNRFIRSAELEGKGGPPAVGGPRRGFGDTVNTNVLDIGGKIMALVEANSFPVELDGNLDSVAYSDFGGGLTGSFTAHPHQCPDTGEYHAICYDGPSQDTIRHVAMDRSGRVLSETEIGVRHGPSMSAFLLTRNFVVILALPVTFSMQALI
;
A
#
# COMPACT_ATOMS: atom_id res chain seq x y z
N VAL A 1 -21.43 3.88 21.04
CA VAL A 1 -20.12 4.36 21.49
C VAL A 1 -20.30 4.83 22.92
N THR A 2 -19.52 4.29 23.83
CA THR A 2 -19.46 4.75 25.22
C THR A 2 -18.20 5.59 25.40
N GLY A 3 -18.31 6.77 25.97
CA GLY A 3 -17.22 7.71 26.20
C GLY A 3 -17.35 8.99 25.36
N THR A 4 -16.30 9.81 25.42
CA THR A 4 -16.25 11.10 24.72
C THR A 4 -15.09 11.09 23.74
N ILE A 5 -15.34 11.52 22.53
CA ILE A 5 -14.28 11.76 21.52
C ILE A 5 -13.63 13.11 21.87
N PRO A 6 -12.30 13.18 22.03
CA PRO A 6 -11.60 14.45 22.25
C PRO A 6 -11.88 15.44 21.10
N ALA A 7 -12.20 16.70 21.47
CA ALA A 7 -12.53 17.73 20.50
C ALA A 7 -11.33 18.15 19.63
N GLU A 8 -10.13 17.91 20.12
CA GLU A 8 -8.86 18.19 19.44
C GLU A 8 -8.58 17.26 18.25
N LEU A 9 -9.30 16.12 18.18
CA LEU A 9 -9.16 15.20 17.05
C LEU A 9 -9.87 15.77 15.82
N ASP A 10 -9.09 16.28 14.89
CA ASP A 10 -9.55 16.70 13.56
C ASP A 10 -8.81 15.89 12.49
N GLY A 11 -9.46 14.86 11.94
CA GLY A 11 -8.80 13.97 10.99
C GLY A 11 -9.67 12.78 10.60
N ARG A 12 -9.03 11.80 10.01
CA ARG A 12 -9.66 10.53 9.63
C ARG A 12 -8.92 9.36 10.27
N TYR A 13 -9.64 8.48 10.89
CA TYR A 13 -9.14 7.15 11.19
C TYR A 13 -9.45 6.25 10.00
N VAL A 14 -8.42 5.73 9.34
CA VAL A 14 -8.56 4.96 8.10
C VAL A 14 -7.86 3.61 8.28
N ARG A 15 -8.49 2.56 7.75
CA ARG A 15 -7.91 1.21 7.63
C ARG A 15 -8.28 0.61 6.30
N ILE A 16 -7.49 -0.34 5.84
CA ILE A 16 -7.76 -1.12 4.63
C ILE A 16 -7.58 -2.61 4.92
N GLY A 17 -8.21 -3.44 4.14
CA GLY A 17 -8.03 -4.88 4.21
C GLY A 17 -8.58 -5.59 2.98
N PRO A 18 -8.23 -6.86 2.80
CA PRO A 18 -8.79 -7.69 1.75
C PRO A 18 -10.27 -7.95 2.01
N ASN A 19 -11.09 -7.81 0.97
CA ASN A 19 -12.52 -8.07 1.01
C ASN A 19 -12.95 -8.61 -0.35
N PRO A 20 -13.51 -9.82 -0.42
CA PRO A 20 -13.86 -10.40 -1.71
C PRO A 20 -15.01 -9.60 -2.35
N PHE A 21 -14.86 -9.28 -3.64
CA PHE A 21 -15.93 -8.72 -4.44
C PHE A 21 -16.71 -9.86 -5.12
N GLY A 22 -17.99 -9.99 -4.78
CA GLY A 22 -18.83 -11.07 -5.28
C GLY A 22 -18.58 -12.42 -4.57
N ASP A 23 -18.85 -13.51 -5.27
CA ASP A 23 -18.60 -14.88 -4.75
C ASP A 23 -17.11 -15.22 -4.89
N SER A 24 -16.44 -15.39 -3.78
CA SER A 24 -15.03 -15.75 -3.73
C SER A 24 -14.74 -17.22 -4.05
N GLY A 25 -15.79 -18.06 -4.17
CA GLY A 25 -15.64 -19.48 -4.47
C GLY A 25 -14.92 -20.29 -3.38
N LYS A 26 -14.75 -21.58 -3.65
CA LYS A 26 -13.95 -22.47 -2.80
C LYS A 26 -12.46 -22.25 -3.06
N GLY A 27 -11.67 -22.15 -2.00
CA GLY A 27 -10.21 -22.01 -2.12
C GLY A 27 -9.71 -20.56 -2.19
N HIS A 28 -10.59 -19.58 -1.93
CA HIS A 28 -10.15 -18.17 -1.82
C HIS A 28 -9.12 -17.99 -0.72
N HIS A 29 -7.95 -17.46 -1.08
CA HIS A 29 -6.93 -17.09 -0.11
C HIS A 29 -7.19 -15.67 0.40
N TRP A 30 -7.25 -15.49 1.69
CA TRP A 30 -7.63 -14.22 2.31
C TRP A 30 -6.68 -13.05 1.98
N PHE A 31 -5.43 -13.29 1.59
CA PHE A 31 -4.51 -12.24 1.14
C PHE A 31 -4.87 -11.64 -0.23
N ILE A 32 -5.60 -12.37 -1.07
CA ILE A 32 -5.92 -11.95 -2.43
C ILE A 32 -7.30 -11.34 -2.59
N GLY A 33 -7.97 -10.99 -1.48
CA GLY A 33 -9.21 -10.24 -1.50
C GLY A 33 -9.01 -8.81 -2.03
N ASP A 34 -10.03 -8.27 -2.68
CA ASP A 34 -10.00 -6.91 -3.21
C ASP A 34 -9.90 -5.88 -2.08
N GLY A 35 -9.11 -4.84 -2.28
CA GLY A 35 -8.91 -3.81 -1.27
C GLY A 35 -10.19 -3.05 -0.97
N MET A 36 -10.57 -3.01 0.31
CA MET A 36 -11.64 -2.17 0.81
C MET A 36 -11.12 -1.27 1.91
N VAL A 37 -11.18 0.04 1.68
CA VAL A 37 -10.86 1.05 2.67
C VAL A 37 -12.08 1.37 3.53
N HIS A 38 -11.85 1.55 4.82
CA HIS A 38 -12.85 1.97 5.80
C HIS A 38 -12.34 3.20 6.52
N GLY A 39 -13.18 4.19 6.74
CA GLY A 39 -12.76 5.38 7.47
C GLY A 39 -13.87 6.01 8.27
N VAL A 40 -13.45 6.66 9.35
CA VAL A 40 -14.28 7.50 10.19
C VAL A 40 -13.69 8.90 10.20
N ARG A 41 -14.48 9.90 9.88
CA ARG A 41 -14.12 11.31 10.04
C ARG A 41 -14.41 11.76 11.44
N LEU A 42 -13.41 12.26 12.13
CA LEU A 42 -13.51 12.82 13.48
C LEU A 42 -13.31 14.34 13.39
N LYS A 43 -14.20 15.09 14.03
CA LYS A 43 -14.10 16.54 14.14
C LYS A 43 -14.95 17.06 15.29
N ASP A 44 -14.44 18.04 16.04
CA ASP A 44 -15.16 18.73 17.10
C ASP A 44 -15.85 17.77 18.10
N GLY A 45 -15.15 16.71 18.49
CA GLY A 45 -15.67 15.71 19.41
C GLY A 45 -16.74 14.79 18.85
N LYS A 46 -16.90 14.72 17.53
CA LYS A 46 -17.92 13.92 16.84
C LYS A 46 -17.31 13.03 15.76
N ALA A 47 -17.94 11.88 15.56
CA ALA A 47 -17.76 11.07 14.36
C ALA A 47 -18.77 11.56 13.31
N GLU A 48 -18.30 12.36 12.35
CA GLU A 48 -19.16 13.00 11.36
C GLU A 48 -19.72 12.01 10.35
N TRP A 49 -18.88 11.04 9.92
CA TRP A 49 -19.29 9.96 9.03
C TRP A 49 -18.42 8.73 9.20
N TYR A 50 -18.98 7.58 8.83
CA TYR A 50 -18.28 6.35 8.50
C TYR A 50 -18.51 6.02 7.03
N ARG A 51 -17.46 5.62 6.33
CA ARG A 51 -17.52 5.19 4.93
C ARG A 51 -16.64 3.98 4.69
N ASN A 52 -17.07 3.15 3.74
CA ASN A 52 -16.23 2.15 3.13
C ASN A 52 -16.29 2.24 1.61
N ARG A 53 -15.20 1.87 0.95
CA ARG A 53 -15.07 1.88 -0.51
C ARG A 53 -14.15 0.74 -0.94
N PHE A 54 -14.53 0.04 -1.98
CA PHE A 54 -13.55 -0.77 -2.70
C PHE A 54 -12.56 0.15 -3.42
N ILE A 55 -11.29 -0.27 -3.45
CA ILE A 55 -10.27 0.38 -4.27
C ILE A 55 -10.57 0.05 -5.74
N ARG A 56 -10.72 1.06 -6.57
CA ARG A 56 -11.07 0.91 -7.98
C ARG A 56 -9.87 0.49 -8.81
N SER A 57 -9.47 -0.76 -8.64
CA SER A 57 -8.37 -1.41 -9.33
C SER A 57 -8.82 -2.09 -10.63
N ALA A 58 -7.86 -2.41 -11.51
CA ALA A 58 -8.15 -3.16 -12.73
C ALA A 58 -8.60 -4.59 -12.42
N GLU A 59 -8.09 -5.18 -11.34
CA GLU A 59 -8.54 -6.50 -10.90
C GLU A 59 -10.01 -6.48 -10.46
N LEU A 60 -10.41 -5.46 -9.70
CA LEU A 60 -11.81 -5.29 -9.30
C LEU A 60 -12.73 -5.09 -10.51
N GLU A 61 -12.32 -4.24 -11.47
CA GLU A 61 -13.06 -4.05 -12.72
C GLU A 61 -13.24 -5.35 -13.50
N GLY A 62 -12.18 -6.16 -13.58
CA GLY A 62 -12.22 -7.47 -14.24
C GLY A 62 -13.19 -8.47 -13.60
N LYS A 63 -13.53 -8.29 -12.33
CA LYS A 63 -14.55 -9.07 -11.59
C LYS A 63 -15.97 -8.51 -11.73
N GLY A 64 -16.18 -7.51 -12.58
CA GLY A 64 -17.46 -6.83 -12.75
C GLY A 64 -17.74 -5.71 -11.74
N GLY A 65 -16.72 -5.25 -11.03
CA GLY A 65 -16.77 -4.08 -10.16
C GLY A 65 -16.80 -2.76 -10.95
N PRO A 66 -16.76 -1.62 -10.25
CA PRO A 66 -16.70 -0.31 -10.89
C PRO A 66 -15.43 -0.17 -11.73
N PRO A 67 -15.45 0.69 -12.78
CA PRO A 67 -14.29 0.93 -13.63
C PRO A 67 -13.06 1.33 -12.83
N ALA A 68 -11.90 0.80 -13.19
CA ALA A 68 -10.64 1.16 -12.58
C ALA A 68 -10.34 2.65 -12.77
N VAL A 69 -9.60 3.22 -11.81
CA VAL A 69 -9.09 4.59 -11.96
C VAL A 69 -7.95 4.66 -12.97
N GLY A 70 -7.72 5.86 -13.51
CA GLY A 70 -6.61 6.14 -14.42
C GLY A 70 -5.26 6.17 -13.71
N GLY A 71 -4.22 6.53 -14.47
CA GLY A 71 -2.85 6.64 -14.00
C GLY A 71 -1.94 5.51 -14.45
N PRO A 72 -0.65 5.56 -14.10
CA PRO A 72 0.32 4.54 -14.45
C PRO A 72 -0.03 3.22 -13.75
N ARG A 73 0.05 2.12 -14.49
CA ARG A 73 -0.18 0.78 -13.95
C ARG A 73 1.04 -0.07 -14.15
N ARG A 74 1.24 -1.02 -13.22
CA ARG A 74 2.31 -1.97 -13.30
C ARG A 74 1.86 -3.34 -12.81
N GLY A 75 2.28 -4.36 -13.54
CA GLY A 75 2.13 -5.76 -13.12
C GLY A 75 0.69 -6.27 -13.12
N PHE A 76 0.48 -7.28 -12.33
CA PHE A 76 -0.79 -7.97 -12.09
C PHE A 76 -0.98 -8.17 -10.59
N GLY A 77 -2.20 -8.49 -10.16
CA GLY A 77 -2.50 -8.67 -8.74
C GLY A 77 -2.60 -7.33 -8.00
N ASP A 78 -3.22 -6.35 -8.63
CA ASP A 78 -3.40 -5.01 -8.07
C ASP A 78 -4.58 -4.93 -7.09
N THR A 79 -4.65 -5.87 -6.16
CA THR A 79 -5.70 -5.91 -5.13
C THR A 79 -5.69 -4.70 -4.22
N VAL A 80 -4.55 -4.02 -4.06
CA VAL A 80 -4.33 -2.80 -3.26
C VAL A 80 -5.06 -2.86 -1.92
N ASN A 81 -4.69 -3.84 -1.09
CA ASN A 81 -5.49 -4.25 0.06
C ASN A 81 -4.74 -4.27 1.40
N THR A 82 -3.45 -3.87 1.42
CA THR A 82 -2.60 -4.22 2.56
C THR A 82 -2.45 -3.09 3.58
N ASN A 83 -2.25 -1.85 3.14
CA ASN A 83 -2.05 -0.71 4.03
C ASN A 83 -2.61 0.58 3.45
N VAL A 84 -2.82 1.57 4.31
CA VAL A 84 -3.21 2.92 3.92
C VAL A 84 -2.43 3.92 4.77
N LEU A 85 -1.73 4.84 4.11
CA LEU A 85 -0.87 5.83 4.77
C LEU A 85 -1.06 7.22 4.15
N ASP A 86 -0.77 8.24 4.94
CA ASP A 86 -0.49 9.57 4.38
C ASP A 86 0.95 9.61 3.88
N ILE A 87 1.14 9.91 2.62
CA ILE A 87 2.45 10.14 2.00
C ILE A 87 2.43 11.50 1.31
N GLY A 88 3.14 12.46 1.86
CA GLY A 88 3.21 13.80 1.30
C GLY A 88 1.87 14.55 1.29
N GLY A 89 1.00 14.30 2.26
CA GLY A 89 -0.33 14.91 2.36
C GLY A 89 -1.41 14.23 1.49
N LYS A 90 -1.10 13.08 0.91
CA LYS A 90 -2.02 12.28 0.10
C LYS A 90 -2.32 10.96 0.80
N ILE A 91 -3.58 10.55 0.79
CA ILE A 91 -3.98 9.24 1.31
C ILE A 91 -3.66 8.19 0.24
N MET A 92 -2.73 7.29 0.53
CA MET A 92 -2.27 6.27 -0.39
C MET A 92 -2.70 4.89 0.09
N ALA A 93 -3.48 4.18 -0.71
CA ALA A 93 -3.76 2.77 -0.53
C ALA A 93 -2.63 1.95 -1.16
N LEU A 94 -2.08 1.01 -0.40
CA LEU A 94 -0.86 0.28 -0.70
C LEU A 94 -1.11 -1.22 -0.77
N VAL A 95 -0.31 -1.89 -1.59
CA VAL A 95 -0.21 -3.35 -1.63
C VAL A 95 1.26 -3.77 -1.58
N GLU A 96 1.52 -4.93 -1.01
CA GLU A 96 2.85 -5.51 -1.00
C GLU A 96 3.15 -6.16 -2.35
N ALA A 97 4.19 -5.66 -3.02
CA ALA A 97 4.67 -6.11 -4.34
C ALA A 97 3.66 -5.94 -5.51
N ASN A 98 4.18 -6.09 -6.71
CA ASN A 98 3.50 -6.24 -8.01
C ASN A 98 2.64 -5.06 -8.51
N SER A 99 2.36 -4.03 -7.72
CA SER A 99 1.52 -2.92 -8.16
C SER A 99 2.02 -1.57 -7.70
N PHE A 100 1.46 -0.52 -8.29
CA PHE A 100 1.55 0.84 -7.77
C PHE A 100 0.45 1.12 -6.75
N PRO A 101 0.69 2.06 -5.81
CA PRO A 101 -0.34 2.58 -4.93
C PRO A 101 -1.52 3.22 -5.67
N VAL A 102 -2.65 3.31 -4.98
CA VAL A 102 -3.80 4.10 -5.44
C VAL A 102 -4.01 5.28 -4.49
N GLU A 103 -4.01 6.49 -5.03
CA GLU A 103 -4.36 7.71 -4.30
C GLU A 103 -5.86 7.74 -4.02
N LEU A 104 -6.22 8.12 -2.80
CA LEU A 104 -7.59 8.32 -2.35
C LEU A 104 -7.83 9.79 -2.02
N ASP A 105 -9.04 10.27 -2.27
CA ASP A 105 -9.43 11.60 -1.83
C ASP A 105 -9.87 11.63 -0.36
N GLY A 106 -10.25 12.81 0.12
CA GLY A 106 -10.72 13.01 1.49
C GLY A 106 -12.05 12.30 1.82
N ASN A 107 -12.75 11.77 0.84
CA ASN A 107 -13.97 10.98 0.97
C ASN A 107 -13.71 9.48 0.82
N LEU A 108 -12.44 9.08 0.68
CA LEU A 108 -11.95 7.72 0.44
C LEU A 108 -12.30 7.17 -0.94
N ASP A 109 -12.66 8.02 -1.89
CA ASP A 109 -12.86 7.61 -3.27
C ASP A 109 -11.50 7.49 -3.97
N SER A 110 -11.32 6.44 -4.79
CA SER A 110 -10.10 6.21 -5.55
C SER A 110 -9.95 7.28 -6.64
N VAL A 111 -8.77 7.91 -6.71
CA VAL A 111 -8.46 9.03 -7.62
C VAL A 111 -7.65 8.54 -8.82
N ALA A 112 -6.49 7.96 -8.58
CA ALA A 112 -5.58 7.47 -9.62
C ALA A 112 -4.55 6.50 -9.05
N TYR A 113 -3.99 5.64 -9.91
CA TYR A 113 -2.72 4.97 -9.61
C TYR A 113 -1.58 5.98 -9.58
N SER A 114 -0.57 5.74 -8.75
CA SER A 114 0.56 6.64 -8.57
C SER A 114 1.89 5.89 -8.62
N ASP A 115 2.76 6.33 -9.52
CA ASP A 115 4.17 5.98 -9.54
C ASP A 115 5.04 7.10 -8.92
N PHE A 116 4.40 7.96 -8.12
CA PHE A 116 5.00 9.16 -7.53
C PHE A 116 5.62 10.09 -8.57
N GLY A 117 4.89 10.33 -9.66
CA GLY A 117 5.28 11.25 -10.73
C GLY A 117 6.36 10.70 -11.67
N GLY A 118 6.37 9.40 -11.91
CA GLY A 118 7.34 8.72 -12.74
C GLY A 118 8.64 8.37 -12.00
N GLY A 119 8.63 8.47 -10.66
CA GLY A 119 9.82 8.22 -9.85
C GLY A 119 10.12 6.75 -9.59
N LEU A 120 9.13 5.86 -9.74
CA LEU A 120 9.30 4.42 -9.51
C LEU A 120 9.58 3.66 -10.80
N THR A 121 10.57 2.80 -10.79
CA THR A 121 10.85 1.86 -11.89
C THR A 121 10.16 0.51 -11.73
N GLY A 122 9.74 0.18 -10.50
CA GLY A 122 9.07 -1.05 -10.14
C GLY A 122 7.89 -0.84 -9.19
N SER A 123 7.28 -1.93 -8.71
CA SER A 123 6.21 -1.88 -7.71
C SER A 123 6.63 -1.15 -6.43
N PHE A 124 5.66 -0.71 -5.65
CA PHE A 124 5.91 -0.14 -4.33
C PHE A 124 5.65 -1.18 -3.23
N THR A 125 5.93 -0.83 -1.99
CA THR A 125 5.67 -1.65 -0.81
C THR A 125 4.41 -1.21 -0.08
N ALA A 126 3.86 -2.07 0.75
CA ALA A 126 2.81 -1.72 1.70
C ALA A 126 3.35 -1.14 3.03
N HIS A 127 4.65 -1.24 3.29
CA HIS A 127 5.24 -0.94 4.60
C HIS A 127 6.40 0.06 4.54
N PRO A 128 6.24 1.26 3.92
CA PRO A 128 7.26 2.28 3.99
C PRO A 128 7.37 2.83 5.42
N HIS A 129 8.57 3.20 5.83
CA HIS A 129 8.83 3.86 7.10
C HIS A 129 9.16 5.34 6.88
N GLN A 130 8.61 6.22 7.70
CA GLN A 130 8.99 7.62 7.72
C GLN A 130 10.05 7.85 8.81
N CYS A 131 11.17 8.44 8.43
CA CYS A 131 12.20 8.86 9.36
C CYS A 131 11.66 10.02 10.24
N PRO A 132 11.62 9.87 11.56
CA PRO A 132 11.09 10.93 12.42
C PRO A 132 11.96 12.19 12.44
N ASP A 133 13.27 12.06 12.19
CA ASP A 133 14.22 13.18 12.21
C ASP A 133 14.17 14.00 10.92
N THR A 134 14.14 13.34 9.75
CA THR A 134 14.19 14.00 8.43
C THR A 134 12.83 14.14 7.77
N GLY A 135 11.88 13.29 8.13
CA GLY A 135 10.58 13.16 7.47
C GLY A 135 10.63 12.46 6.12
N GLU A 136 11.80 11.97 5.70
CA GLU A 136 11.95 11.15 4.50
C GLU A 136 11.28 9.80 4.68
N TYR A 137 10.72 9.27 3.60
CA TYR A 137 10.19 7.91 3.56
C TYR A 137 11.24 6.96 2.98
N HIS A 138 11.36 5.81 3.59
CA HIS A 138 12.17 4.70 3.11
C HIS A 138 11.28 3.49 2.88
N ALA A 139 11.52 2.78 1.79
CA ALA A 139 10.73 1.64 1.38
C ALA A 139 11.63 0.52 0.85
N ILE A 140 11.33 -0.72 1.19
CA ILE A 140 11.92 -1.89 0.57
C ILE A 140 10.86 -2.51 -0.33
N CYS A 141 11.14 -2.52 -1.61
CA CYS A 141 10.21 -2.93 -2.65
C CYS A 141 10.76 -4.17 -3.36
N TYR A 142 9.86 -5.05 -3.79
CA TYR A 142 10.20 -6.19 -4.63
C TYR A 142 9.07 -6.50 -5.60
N ASP A 143 9.40 -7.12 -6.71
CA ASP A 143 8.43 -7.64 -7.67
C ASP A 143 8.40 -9.17 -7.55
N GLY A 144 7.23 -9.79 -7.45
CA GLY A 144 7.09 -11.21 -7.20
C GLY A 144 7.87 -12.13 -8.16
N PRO A 145 7.97 -11.82 -9.47
CA PRO A 145 8.82 -12.58 -10.41
C PRO A 145 10.32 -12.43 -10.18
N SER A 146 10.77 -11.38 -9.50
CA SER A 146 12.20 -11.16 -9.23
C SER A 146 12.68 -12.06 -8.10
N GLN A 147 13.64 -12.92 -8.39
CA GLN A 147 14.15 -13.93 -7.44
C GLN A 147 15.47 -13.50 -6.76
N ASP A 148 16.10 -12.46 -7.24
CA ASP A 148 17.46 -12.09 -6.90
C ASP A 148 17.66 -10.60 -6.58
N THR A 149 16.60 -9.81 -6.67
CA THR A 149 16.70 -8.35 -6.53
C THR A 149 15.53 -7.79 -5.73
N ILE A 150 15.86 -6.90 -4.80
CA ILE A 150 14.93 -5.98 -4.14
C ILE A 150 15.39 -4.55 -4.39
N ARG A 151 14.56 -3.57 -4.10
CA ARG A 151 14.87 -2.16 -4.30
C ARG A 151 14.67 -1.38 -3.01
N HIS A 152 15.63 -0.55 -2.66
CA HIS A 152 15.47 0.49 -1.65
C HIS A 152 15.04 1.78 -2.34
N VAL A 153 13.90 2.32 -1.96
CA VAL A 153 13.37 3.60 -2.44
C VAL A 153 13.43 4.61 -1.31
N ALA A 154 14.05 5.74 -1.56
CA ALA A 154 14.03 6.90 -0.65
C ALA A 154 13.19 8.02 -1.27
N MET A 155 12.34 8.65 -0.46
CA MET A 155 11.45 9.72 -0.89
C MET A 155 11.54 10.89 0.08
N ASP A 156 11.36 12.12 -0.41
CA ASP A 156 11.25 13.28 0.46
C ASP A 156 9.89 13.35 1.18
N ARG A 157 9.73 14.34 2.05
CA ARG A 157 8.49 14.58 2.82
C ARG A 157 7.25 14.78 1.95
N SER A 158 7.42 15.23 0.71
CA SER A 158 6.31 15.43 -0.23
C SER A 158 5.91 14.17 -0.99
N GLY A 159 6.65 13.07 -0.79
CA GLY A 159 6.44 11.83 -1.52
C GLY A 159 7.15 11.77 -2.89
N ARG A 160 8.07 12.71 -3.16
CA ARG A 160 8.89 12.66 -4.38
C ARG A 160 10.03 11.66 -4.20
N VAL A 161 10.20 10.76 -5.14
CA VAL A 161 11.31 9.80 -5.15
C VAL A 161 12.64 10.54 -5.32
N LEU A 162 13.55 10.34 -4.39
CA LEU A 162 14.91 10.88 -4.38
C LEU A 162 15.91 9.91 -4.99
N SER A 163 15.74 8.63 -4.67
CA SER A 163 16.61 7.56 -5.18
C SER A 163 15.90 6.22 -5.16
N GLU A 164 16.29 5.37 -6.09
CA GLU A 164 15.93 3.97 -6.15
C GLU A 164 17.20 3.16 -6.38
N THR A 165 17.50 2.24 -5.47
CA THR A 165 18.75 1.46 -5.48
C THR A 165 18.43 -0.02 -5.48
N GLU A 166 18.92 -0.74 -6.48
CA GLU A 166 18.82 -2.20 -6.53
C GLU A 166 19.78 -2.85 -5.55
N ILE A 167 19.32 -3.89 -4.89
CA ILE A 167 20.07 -4.67 -3.92
C ILE A 167 19.93 -6.14 -4.31
N GLY A 168 21.06 -6.79 -4.56
CA GLY A 168 21.11 -8.21 -4.83
C GLY A 168 20.78 -9.02 -3.58
N VAL A 169 19.88 -9.97 -3.71
CA VAL A 169 19.46 -10.88 -2.63
C VAL A 169 19.47 -12.32 -3.10
N ARG A 170 19.35 -13.26 -2.19
CA ARG A 170 19.24 -14.68 -2.51
C ARG A 170 17.80 -15.16 -2.33
N HIS A 171 17.31 -15.97 -3.24
CA HIS A 171 16.08 -16.74 -3.10
C HIS A 171 14.77 -15.93 -3.05
N GLY A 172 14.66 -14.79 -3.72
CA GLY A 172 13.40 -14.05 -3.85
C GLY A 172 12.66 -13.83 -2.52
N PRO A 173 13.28 -13.10 -1.58
CA PRO A 173 12.68 -12.97 -0.25
C PRO A 173 11.37 -12.19 -0.29
N SER A 174 10.38 -12.66 0.48
CA SER A 174 9.19 -11.88 0.78
C SER A 174 9.55 -10.84 1.84
N MET A 175 9.55 -9.56 1.44
CA MET A 175 9.99 -8.45 2.27
C MET A 175 8.82 -7.62 2.75
N SER A 176 8.35 -7.85 3.99
CA SER A 176 7.29 -7.03 4.59
C SER A 176 7.81 -5.97 5.54
N ALA A 177 8.95 -6.20 6.16
CA ALA A 177 9.48 -5.30 7.19
C ALA A 177 11.00 -5.14 7.10
N PHE A 178 11.47 -3.99 7.53
CA PHE A 178 12.87 -3.65 7.67
C PHE A 178 13.04 -2.72 8.87
N LEU A 179 14.28 -2.45 9.28
CA LEU A 179 14.55 -1.51 10.36
C LEU A 179 15.18 -0.24 9.78
N LEU A 180 14.72 0.88 10.26
CA LEU A 180 15.29 2.19 9.95
C LEU A 180 16.02 2.72 11.19
N THR A 181 17.30 3.03 11.02
CA THR A 181 18.13 3.69 12.03
C THR A 181 18.56 5.05 11.52
N ARG A 182 19.23 5.84 12.34
CA ARG A 182 19.74 7.16 11.90
C ARG A 182 20.60 7.10 10.64
N ASN A 183 21.39 6.04 10.47
CA ASN A 183 22.41 5.96 9.43
C ASN A 183 22.23 4.77 8.48
N PHE A 184 21.34 3.84 8.79
CA PHE A 184 21.22 2.58 8.05
C PHE A 184 19.77 2.16 7.87
N VAL A 185 19.51 1.56 6.71
CA VAL A 185 18.38 0.69 6.48
C VAL A 185 18.86 -0.74 6.65
N VAL A 186 18.27 -1.47 7.60
CA VAL A 186 18.66 -2.86 7.90
C VAL A 186 17.60 -3.81 7.34
N ILE A 187 18.02 -4.66 6.43
CA ILE A 187 17.17 -5.60 5.72
C ILE A 187 17.43 -6.99 6.27
N LEU A 188 16.37 -7.71 6.61
CA LEU A 188 16.44 -9.07 7.12
C LEU A 188 16.19 -10.05 5.96
N ALA A 189 17.24 -10.63 5.41
CA ALA A 189 17.16 -11.70 4.41
C ALA A 189 16.78 -13.02 5.08
N LEU A 190 15.51 -13.17 5.43
CA LEU A 190 14.99 -14.37 6.10
C LEU A 190 14.80 -15.52 5.09
N PRO A 191 14.77 -16.78 5.57
CA PRO A 191 14.57 -17.95 4.70
C PRO A 191 13.11 -18.12 4.23
N VAL A 192 12.27 -17.09 4.37
CA VAL A 192 10.93 -17.06 3.81
C VAL A 192 11.01 -16.48 2.41
N THR A 193 10.71 -17.27 1.41
CA THR A 193 10.84 -16.91 0.00
C THR A 193 9.50 -17.05 -0.72
N PHE A 194 9.32 -16.24 -1.76
CA PHE A 194 8.16 -16.37 -2.64
C PHE A 194 8.41 -17.48 -3.66
N SER A 195 7.44 -18.36 -3.85
CA SER A 195 7.46 -19.39 -4.89
C SER A 195 6.13 -19.46 -5.63
N MET A 196 6.14 -19.13 -6.90
CA MET A 196 4.96 -19.31 -7.77
C MET A 196 4.52 -20.78 -7.83
N GLN A 197 5.45 -21.73 -7.77
CA GLN A 197 5.12 -23.16 -7.79
C GLN A 197 4.40 -23.63 -6.53
N ALA A 198 4.63 -22.99 -5.40
CA ALA A 198 3.94 -23.30 -4.14
C ALA A 198 2.58 -22.59 -4.02
N LEU A 199 2.28 -21.64 -4.89
CA LEU A 199 1.03 -20.87 -4.89
C LEU A 199 -0.06 -21.53 -5.76
N ILE A 200 0.32 -22.43 -6.67
CA ILE A 200 -0.55 -23.16 -7.59
C ILE A 200 -0.84 -24.55 -7.02
#